data_82ea57aa1363ec55422ec370a1b1f27f
#
_entry.id   82ea57aa1363ec55422ec370a1b1f27f
#
_cell.length_a   1.000
_cell.length_b   1.000
_cell.length_c   1.000
_cell.angle_alpha   90.00
_cell.angle_beta   90.00
_cell.angle_gamma   90.00
#
_symmetry.space_group_name_H-M   'P 1'
#
loop_
_entity.id
_entity.type
_entity.pdbx_description
1 polymer ?
#
loop_
_entity_poly.entity_id
_entity_poly.type
_entity_poly.pdbx_seq_one_letter_code
_entity_poly.pdbx_strand_id
1 'polypeptide(L)'
;MIFVAGLLAGCGGATKREGGVVERSVGKGEHQVWLFEPKGHDPKALVVFIHGRGGAREDTPYYHRPWLRHLAERGNAVLYPRYEQIPGDARGLRFLVEALPPAAAQLPKGLPVVLIGYSRGGGLAVDYTALRPEIGTPSAVLAVFPILLDARLHLRSIPPRVRFLFLVGDQDAQVGAGGTRDLLQQLLAAGYPRRLLRAELVRSQGDFRATHLSVLENSPGARKAFWARADRLIAAVTSP
;
A
#
# COMPACT_ATOMS: atom_id res chain seq x y z
N MET A 1 -51.04 -5.92 2.38
CA MET A 1 -49.82 -5.17 2.66
C MET A 1 -48.65 -6.14 2.51
N ILE A 2 -48.03 -6.15 1.30
CA ILE A 2 -47.00 -7.13 0.95
C ILE A 2 -45.66 -6.39 1.06
N PHE A 3 -44.80 -6.78 2.01
CA PHE A 3 -43.43 -6.29 2.13
C PHE A 3 -42.55 -7.01 1.09
N VAL A 4 -42.12 -6.29 0.08
CA VAL A 4 -41.05 -6.74 -0.83
C VAL A 4 -39.72 -6.41 -0.20
N ALA A 5 -39.06 -7.44 0.33
CA ALA A 5 -37.67 -7.33 0.76
C ALA A 5 -36.78 -7.30 -0.49
N GLY A 6 -36.21 -6.13 -0.81
CA GLY A 6 -35.22 -5.98 -1.88
C GLY A 6 -33.91 -6.66 -1.49
N LEU A 7 -33.61 -7.79 -2.13
CA LEU A 7 -32.26 -8.38 -2.11
C LEU A 7 -31.30 -7.47 -2.88
N LEU A 8 -30.44 -6.75 -2.16
CA LEU A 8 -29.23 -6.16 -2.73
C LEU A 8 -28.26 -7.30 -3.07
N ALA A 9 -28.28 -7.76 -4.31
CA ALA A 9 -27.30 -8.68 -4.84
C ALA A 9 -25.96 -7.97 -4.94
N GLY A 10 -25.15 -8.05 -3.89
CA GLY A 10 -23.75 -7.65 -3.90
C GLY A 10 -23.00 -8.56 -4.87
N CYS A 11 -22.49 -8.00 -5.97
CA CYS A 11 -21.55 -8.67 -6.88
C CYS A 11 -20.22 -8.92 -6.17
N GLY A 12 -20.18 -9.85 -5.23
CA GLY A 12 -18.97 -10.32 -4.58
C GLY A 12 -18.21 -11.28 -5.49
N GLY A 13 -16.92 -11.01 -5.74
CA GLY A 13 -16.01 -11.99 -6.35
C GLY A 13 -15.87 -13.23 -5.47
N ALA A 14 -15.31 -14.32 -6.03
CA ALA A 14 -15.12 -15.57 -5.31
C ALA A 14 -14.33 -15.36 -4.01
N THR A 15 -14.89 -15.81 -2.89
CA THR A 15 -14.23 -15.74 -1.58
C THR A 15 -13.39 -16.99 -1.37
N LYS A 16 -12.07 -16.81 -1.17
CA LYS A 16 -11.15 -17.89 -0.77
C LYS A 16 -10.89 -17.83 0.72
N ARG A 17 -10.97 -18.97 1.40
CA ARG A 17 -10.66 -19.12 2.82
C ARG A 17 -9.55 -20.14 2.97
N GLU A 18 -8.34 -19.67 3.32
CA GLU A 18 -7.17 -20.52 3.46
C GLU A 18 -6.37 -20.07 4.68
N GLY A 19 -6.09 -20.98 5.59
CA GLY A 19 -5.41 -20.64 6.85
C GLY A 19 -6.20 -19.62 7.67
N GLY A 20 -5.48 -18.65 8.24
CA GLY A 20 -6.03 -17.55 9.06
C GLY A 20 -6.54 -16.33 8.27
N VAL A 21 -6.70 -16.40 6.95
CA VAL A 21 -7.03 -15.26 6.09
C VAL A 21 -8.24 -15.56 5.21
N VAL A 22 -9.12 -14.57 5.11
CA VAL A 22 -10.21 -14.50 4.12
C VAL A 22 -9.77 -13.58 2.99
N GLU A 23 -9.78 -14.07 1.76
CA GLU A 23 -9.50 -13.30 0.56
C GLU A 23 -10.75 -13.18 -0.29
N ARG A 24 -11.09 -11.95 -0.70
CA ARG A 24 -12.21 -11.65 -1.59
C ARG A 24 -11.88 -10.42 -2.43
N SER A 25 -12.71 -10.10 -3.43
CA SER A 25 -12.55 -8.88 -4.21
C SER A 25 -13.82 -8.03 -4.21
N VAL A 26 -13.64 -6.74 -4.34
CA VAL A 26 -14.67 -5.71 -4.42
C VAL A 26 -14.48 -4.95 -5.74
N GLY A 27 -15.57 -4.59 -6.39
CA GLY A 27 -15.51 -3.93 -7.70
C GLY A 27 -15.17 -4.89 -8.84
N LYS A 28 -15.03 -4.36 -10.04
CA LYS A 28 -14.73 -5.11 -11.27
C LYS A 28 -13.81 -4.29 -12.18
N GLY A 29 -13.10 -4.99 -13.08
CA GLY A 29 -12.23 -4.35 -14.06
C GLY A 29 -11.16 -3.49 -13.38
N GLU A 30 -11.02 -2.26 -13.83
CA GLU A 30 -10.00 -1.32 -13.34
C GLU A 30 -10.25 -0.80 -11.92
N HIS A 31 -11.48 -0.93 -11.42
CA HIS A 31 -11.85 -0.59 -10.03
C HIS A 31 -11.85 -1.80 -9.10
N GLN A 32 -11.29 -2.93 -9.52
CA GLN A 32 -11.19 -4.11 -8.68
C GLN A 32 -10.17 -3.89 -7.56
N VAL A 33 -10.58 -4.22 -6.34
CA VAL A 33 -9.71 -4.23 -5.16
C VAL A 33 -9.78 -5.60 -4.52
N TRP A 34 -8.64 -6.26 -4.32
CA TRP A 34 -8.56 -7.46 -3.50
C TRP A 34 -8.45 -7.08 -2.04
N LEU A 35 -9.22 -7.76 -1.22
CA LEU A 35 -9.29 -7.57 0.22
C LEU A 35 -8.85 -8.85 0.92
N PHE A 36 -7.86 -8.74 1.78
CA PHE A 36 -7.36 -9.80 2.65
C PHE A 36 -7.67 -9.41 4.09
N GLU A 37 -8.40 -10.24 4.81
CA GLU A 37 -8.84 -9.98 6.18
C GLU A 37 -8.39 -11.10 7.12
N PRO A 38 -8.08 -10.80 8.38
CA PRO A 38 -7.87 -11.82 9.38
C PRO A 38 -9.18 -12.59 9.61
N LYS A 39 -9.08 -13.90 9.78
CA LYS A 39 -10.23 -14.74 10.05
C LYS A 39 -10.54 -14.74 11.54
N GLY A 40 -11.79 -14.44 11.90
CA GLY A 40 -12.31 -14.65 13.25
C GLY A 40 -12.10 -13.50 14.24
N HIS A 41 -11.53 -12.38 13.82
CA HIS A 41 -11.43 -11.17 14.64
C HIS A 41 -11.39 -9.91 13.77
N ASP A 42 -11.72 -8.77 14.36
CA ASP A 42 -11.64 -7.49 13.68
C ASP A 42 -10.20 -7.09 13.38
N PRO A 43 -9.95 -6.41 12.24
CA PRO A 43 -8.63 -5.91 11.92
C PRO A 43 -8.23 -4.75 12.83
N LYS A 44 -6.93 -4.65 13.14
CA LYS A 44 -6.35 -3.58 13.96
C LYS A 44 -5.89 -2.36 13.15
N ALA A 45 -5.67 -2.53 11.85
CA ALA A 45 -5.31 -1.47 10.91
C ALA A 45 -5.84 -1.79 9.50
N LEU A 46 -6.00 -0.74 8.71
CA LEU A 46 -6.20 -0.82 7.27
C LEU A 46 -4.88 -0.57 6.57
N VAL A 47 -4.38 -1.57 5.86
CA VAL A 47 -3.19 -1.46 5.02
C VAL A 47 -3.62 -1.37 3.55
N VAL A 48 -3.18 -0.35 2.84
CA VAL A 48 -3.33 -0.26 1.38
C VAL A 48 -2.00 -0.56 0.73
N PHE A 49 -1.93 -1.64 -0.04
CA PHE A 49 -0.72 -2.04 -0.76
C PHE A 49 -0.82 -1.60 -2.22
N ILE A 50 -0.01 -0.61 -2.60
CA ILE A 50 0.02 0.00 -3.93
C ILE A 50 1.24 -0.57 -4.67
N HIS A 51 0.99 -1.43 -5.66
CA HIS A 51 2.02 -2.17 -6.38
C HIS A 51 2.85 -1.31 -7.34
N GLY A 52 3.91 -1.87 -7.90
CA GLY A 52 4.75 -1.21 -8.91
C GLY A 52 4.18 -1.29 -10.32
N ARG A 53 4.97 -0.89 -11.30
CA ARG A 53 4.70 -1.10 -12.71
C ARG A 53 5.38 -2.40 -13.16
N GLY A 54 4.62 -3.45 -13.45
CA GLY A 54 5.17 -4.77 -13.77
C GLY A 54 4.38 -5.58 -14.79
N GLY A 55 3.47 -4.95 -15.54
CA GLY A 55 2.65 -5.62 -16.54
C GLY A 55 1.51 -6.47 -15.95
N ALA A 56 0.95 -7.39 -16.73
CA ALA A 56 -0.32 -8.08 -16.46
C ALA A 56 -0.37 -8.93 -15.16
N ARG A 57 0.75 -9.14 -14.48
CA ARG A 57 0.76 -9.87 -13.19
C ARG A 57 0.82 -8.97 -11.96
N GLU A 58 1.22 -7.71 -12.11
CA GLU A 58 1.21 -6.72 -11.02
C GLU A 58 -0.19 -6.15 -10.80
N ASP A 59 -1.04 -6.15 -11.83
CA ASP A 59 -2.44 -5.74 -11.71
C ASP A 59 -3.32 -6.75 -10.95
N THR A 60 -2.71 -7.85 -10.48
CA THR A 60 -3.28 -8.84 -9.57
C THR A 60 -2.35 -9.08 -8.38
N PRO A 61 -2.82 -9.61 -7.26
CA PRO A 61 -1.95 -9.86 -6.11
C PRO A 61 -0.96 -11.02 -6.29
N TYR A 62 -0.69 -11.48 -7.51
CA TYR A 62 0.07 -12.69 -7.80
C TYR A 62 1.44 -12.71 -7.11
N TYR A 63 2.28 -11.70 -7.34
CA TYR A 63 3.62 -11.65 -6.75
C TYR A 63 3.60 -11.28 -5.26
N HIS A 64 2.70 -10.40 -4.87
CA HIS A 64 2.66 -9.86 -3.51
C HIS A 64 1.79 -10.69 -2.57
N ARG A 65 1.03 -11.68 -3.07
CA ARG A 65 0.09 -12.48 -2.27
C ARG A 65 0.69 -13.04 -0.97
N PRO A 66 1.92 -13.60 -0.95
CA PRO A 66 2.51 -14.06 0.32
C PRO A 66 2.67 -12.94 1.34
N TRP A 67 3.06 -11.73 0.92
CA TRP A 67 3.20 -10.59 1.82
C TRP A 67 1.84 -10.04 2.28
N LEU A 68 0.87 -9.93 1.37
CA LEU A 68 -0.50 -9.49 1.70
C LEU A 68 -1.13 -10.43 2.73
N ARG A 69 -0.98 -11.73 2.55
CA ARG A 69 -1.44 -12.75 3.51
C ARG A 69 -0.72 -12.61 4.86
N HIS A 70 0.59 -12.46 4.87
CA HIS A 70 1.35 -12.21 6.09
C HIS A 70 0.81 -10.99 6.87
N LEU A 71 0.56 -9.88 6.18
CA LEU A 71 -0.01 -8.69 6.81
C LEU A 71 -1.40 -8.96 7.41
N ALA A 72 -2.24 -9.74 6.71
CA ALA A 72 -3.57 -10.13 7.20
C ALA A 72 -3.47 -11.11 8.38
N GLU A 73 -2.58 -12.10 8.33
CA GLU A 73 -2.31 -13.03 9.45
C GLU A 73 -1.81 -12.29 10.70
N ARG A 74 -1.17 -11.13 10.51
CA ARG A 74 -0.76 -10.22 11.60
C ARG A 74 -1.91 -9.35 12.11
N GLY A 75 -3.13 -9.59 11.66
CA GLY A 75 -4.34 -8.92 12.16
C GLY A 75 -4.66 -7.61 11.46
N ASN A 76 -4.26 -7.40 10.22
CA ASN A 76 -4.61 -6.21 9.46
C ASN A 76 -5.61 -6.54 8.35
N ALA A 77 -6.49 -5.62 7.98
CA ALA A 77 -7.17 -5.67 6.70
C ALA A 77 -6.24 -5.09 5.63
N VAL A 78 -6.11 -5.77 4.48
CA VAL A 78 -5.20 -5.33 3.42
C VAL A 78 -5.98 -5.15 2.13
N LEU A 79 -5.93 -3.96 1.55
CA LEU A 79 -6.47 -3.64 0.24
C LEU A 79 -5.34 -3.63 -0.80
N TYR A 80 -5.57 -4.32 -1.90
CA TYR A 80 -4.68 -4.34 -3.06
C TYR A 80 -5.48 -3.87 -4.28
N PRO A 81 -5.40 -2.59 -4.68
CA PRO A 81 -6.14 -2.04 -5.81
C PRO A 81 -5.50 -2.43 -7.13
N ARG A 82 -6.35 -2.68 -8.14
CA ARG A 82 -5.94 -2.79 -9.53
C ARG A 82 -5.91 -1.40 -10.17
N TYR A 83 -4.75 -0.93 -10.66
CA TYR A 83 -4.65 0.39 -11.29
C TYR A 83 -3.64 0.46 -12.45
N GLU A 84 -2.88 -0.60 -12.67
CA GLU A 84 -1.69 -0.63 -13.54
C GLU A 84 -1.98 -0.47 -15.03
N GLN A 85 -3.11 -0.93 -15.53
CA GLN A 85 -3.43 -0.89 -16.96
C GLN A 85 -3.68 0.53 -17.51
N ILE A 86 -3.56 1.55 -16.64
CA ILE A 86 -3.89 2.91 -16.97
C ILE A 86 -2.62 3.71 -17.15
N PRO A 87 -2.35 4.22 -18.37
CA PRO A 87 -1.22 5.10 -18.59
C PRO A 87 -1.35 6.41 -17.80
N GLY A 88 -0.23 6.83 -17.23
CA GLY A 88 -0.10 8.12 -16.55
C GLY A 88 -0.41 8.08 -15.05
N ASP A 89 0.42 8.82 -14.29
CA ASP A 89 0.37 8.81 -12.81
C ASP A 89 -0.90 9.47 -12.26
N ALA A 90 -1.37 10.54 -12.90
CA ALA A 90 -2.62 11.20 -12.53
C ALA A 90 -3.84 10.26 -12.65
N ARG A 91 -3.86 9.38 -13.65
CA ARG A 91 -4.90 8.38 -13.81
C ARG A 91 -4.82 7.30 -12.73
N GLY A 92 -3.60 6.78 -12.47
CA GLY A 92 -3.39 5.82 -11.39
C GLY A 92 -3.88 6.34 -10.05
N LEU A 93 -3.57 7.60 -9.73
CA LEU A 93 -4.03 8.26 -8.52
C LEU A 93 -5.55 8.41 -8.46
N ARG A 94 -6.19 8.81 -9.57
CA ARG A 94 -7.65 8.90 -9.66
C ARG A 94 -8.31 7.54 -9.38
N PHE A 95 -7.75 6.45 -9.94
CA PHE A 95 -8.29 5.10 -9.68
C PHE A 95 -8.17 4.68 -8.22
N LEU A 96 -7.09 5.04 -7.53
CA LEU A 96 -6.98 4.81 -6.09
C LEU A 96 -8.08 5.56 -5.32
N VAL A 97 -8.35 6.82 -5.71
CA VAL A 97 -9.40 7.65 -5.10
C VAL A 97 -10.79 7.05 -5.32
N GLU A 98 -11.06 6.51 -6.49
CA GLU A 98 -12.38 5.96 -6.86
C GLU A 98 -12.60 4.52 -6.35
N ALA A 99 -11.55 3.67 -6.36
CA ALA A 99 -11.69 2.24 -6.06
C ALA A 99 -11.58 1.91 -4.57
N LEU A 100 -10.77 2.65 -3.80
CA LEU A 100 -10.50 2.32 -2.40
C LEU A 100 -11.69 2.58 -1.46
N PRO A 101 -12.46 3.69 -1.56
CA PRO A 101 -13.55 3.96 -0.63
C PRO A 101 -14.63 2.87 -0.57
N PRO A 102 -15.15 2.32 -1.69
CA PRO A 102 -16.13 1.23 -1.64
C PRO A 102 -15.60 -0.06 -1.00
N ALA A 103 -14.30 -0.35 -1.14
CA ALA A 103 -13.67 -1.50 -0.50
C ALA A 103 -13.46 -1.26 1.00
N ALA A 104 -12.98 -0.09 1.38
CA ALA A 104 -12.78 0.30 2.77
C ALA A 104 -14.11 0.42 3.55
N ALA A 105 -15.19 0.79 2.90
CA ALA A 105 -16.53 0.87 3.53
C ALA A 105 -17.05 -0.49 4.02
N GLN A 106 -16.44 -1.61 3.60
CA GLN A 106 -16.76 -2.95 4.06
C GLN A 106 -16.03 -3.35 5.35
N LEU A 107 -15.18 -2.48 5.87
CA LEU A 107 -14.35 -2.70 7.06
C LEU A 107 -14.85 -1.85 8.24
N PRO A 108 -14.48 -2.19 9.48
CA PRO A 108 -14.75 -1.35 10.64
C PRO A 108 -14.21 0.07 10.43
N LYS A 109 -14.97 1.06 10.89
CA LYS A 109 -14.56 2.47 10.81
C LYS A 109 -13.48 2.79 11.84
N GLY A 110 -12.69 3.84 11.56
CA GLY A 110 -11.71 4.36 12.52
C GLY A 110 -10.41 3.57 12.59
N LEU A 111 -10.19 2.61 11.71
CA LEU A 111 -8.90 1.90 11.64
C LEU A 111 -7.76 2.86 11.28
N PRO A 112 -6.60 2.77 11.94
CA PRO A 112 -5.40 3.45 11.48
C PRO A 112 -5.06 3.00 10.04
N VAL A 113 -4.85 3.96 9.14
CA VAL A 113 -4.52 3.67 7.73
C VAL A 113 -3.01 3.69 7.54
N VAL A 114 -2.46 2.65 6.91
CA VAL A 114 -1.05 2.55 6.53
C VAL A 114 -0.96 2.28 5.03
N LEU A 115 -0.17 3.08 4.32
CA LEU A 115 0.10 2.83 2.92
C LEU A 115 1.45 2.11 2.78
N ILE A 116 1.48 1.07 1.96
CA ILE A 116 2.71 0.40 1.52
C ILE A 116 2.75 0.54 0.01
N GLY A 117 3.75 1.24 -0.51
CA GLY A 117 3.91 1.43 -1.94
C GLY A 117 5.26 0.92 -2.44
N TYR A 118 5.26 0.25 -3.59
CA TYR A 118 6.46 -0.26 -4.25
C TYR A 118 6.68 0.45 -5.58
N SER A 119 7.92 0.88 -5.87
CA SER A 119 8.29 1.50 -7.13
C SER A 119 7.37 2.69 -7.46
N ARG A 120 6.65 2.66 -8.59
CA ARG A 120 5.60 3.63 -8.93
C ARG A 120 4.56 3.75 -7.81
N GLY A 121 4.13 2.64 -7.22
CA GLY A 121 3.20 2.65 -6.08
C GLY A 121 3.76 3.37 -4.86
N GLY A 122 5.09 3.41 -4.69
CA GLY A 122 5.75 4.18 -3.64
C GLY A 122 5.57 5.69 -3.81
N GLY A 123 5.71 6.20 -5.05
CA GLY A 123 5.37 7.59 -5.38
C GLY A 123 3.90 7.88 -5.21
N LEU A 124 3.02 7.03 -5.76
CA LEU A 124 1.56 7.16 -5.64
C LEU A 124 1.09 7.17 -4.17
N ALA A 125 1.74 6.43 -3.27
CA ALA A 125 1.39 6.44 -1.85
C ALA A 125 1.62 7.81 -1.21
N VAL A 126 2.71 8.50 -1.58
CA VAL A 126 2.98 9.87 -1.12
C VAL A 126 1.92 10.83 -1.67
N ASP A 127 1.65 10.75 -2.97
CA ASP A 127 0.68 11.60 -3.65
C ASP A 127 -0.74 11.37 -3.14
N TYR A 128 -1.15 10.12 -2.95
CA TYR A 128 -2.45 9.77 -2.38
C TYR A 128 -2.64 10.36 -0.97
N THR A 129 -1.57 10.39 -0.17
CA THR A 129 -1.59 11.01 1.16
C THR A 129 -1.87 12.52 1.08
N ALA A 130 -1.35 13.21 0.05
CA ALA A 130 -1.57 14.63 -0.16
C ALA A 130 -3.03 14.99 -0.53
N LEU A 131 -3.78 14.05 -1.07
CA LEU A 131 -5.20 14.23 -1.42
C LEU A 131 -6.14 14.18 -0.22
N ARG A 132 -5.67 13.81 0.99
CA ARG A 132 -6.52 13.59 2.18
C ARG A 132 -7.67 12.61 1.87
N PRO A 133 -7.36 11.35 1.58
CA PRO A 133 -8.31 10.40 1.02
C PRO A 133 -9.48 10.10 1.97
N GLU A 134 -10.65 9.76 1.37
CA GLU A 134 -11.88 9.42 2.11
C GLU A 134 -11.73 8.20 3.04
N ILE A 135 -10.83 7.26 2.71
CA ILE A 135 -10.55 6.10 3.57
C ILE A 135 -9.85 6.48 4.88
N GLY A 136 -9.55 7.76 5.08
CA GLY A 136 -8.84 8.31 6.23
C GLY A 136 -7.42 8.77 5.89
N THR A 137 -6.96 9.77 6.64
CA THR A 137 -5.57 10.24 6.53
C THR A 137 -4.62 9.11 6.96
N PRO A 138 -3.64 8.71 6.13
CA PRO A 138 -2.65 7.73 6.55
C PRO A 138 -1.91 8.15 7.82
N SER A 139 -1.71 7.20 8.73
CA SER A 139 -0.85 7.36 9.90
C SER A 139 0.61 7.15 9.54
N ALA A 140 0.86 6.29 8.55
CA ALA A 140 2.20 6.01 8.05
C ALA A 140 2.20 5.62 6.57
N VAL A 141 3.34 5.85 5.91
CA VAL A 141 3.64 5.45 4.53
C VAL A 141 4.98 4.73 4.50
N LEU A 142 5.00 3.51 4.01
CA LEU A 142 6.20 2.76 3.63
C LEU A 142 6.34 2.84 2.11
N ALA A 143 7.34 3.56 1.63
CA ALA A 143 7.65 3.65 0.20
C ALA A 143 8.92 2.84 -0.10
N VAL A 144 8.74 1.71 -0.79
CA VAL A 144 9.83 0.79 -1.13
C VAL A 144 10.31 1.09 -2.54
N PHE A 145 11.56 1.51 -2.68
CA PHE A 145 12.19 1.85 -3.96
C PHE A 145 11.35 2.81 -4.80
N PRO A 146 10.84 3.91 -4.20
CA PRO A 146 9.88 4.77 -4.87
C PRO A 146 10.50 5.51 -6.05
N ILE A 147 9.70 5.73 -7.08
CA ILE A 147 10.00 6.70 -8.13
C ILE A 147 9.32 8.03 -7.81
N LEU A 148 9.94 9.11 -8.23
CA LEU A 148 9.28 10.42 -8.28
C LEU A 148 8.30 10.41 -9.45
N LEU A 149 7.06 10.83 -9.19
CA LEU A 149 6.03 10.95 -10.21
C LEU A 149 5.95 12.39 -10.72
N ASP A 150 5.45 12.55 -11.94
CA ASP A 150 5.26 13.87 -12.55
C ASP A 150 4.06 14.65 -11.98
N ALA A 151 3.24 14.00 -11.18
CA ALA A 151 2.09 14.64 -10.55
C ALA A 151 2.56 15.73 -9.57
N ARG A 152 2.33 16.99 -9.93
CA ARG A 152 2.61 18.15 -9.07
C ARG A 152 1.54 18.27 -7.99
N LEU A 153 1.58 17.41 -7.00
CA LEU A 153 0.64 17.48 -5.89
C LEU A 153 1.10 18.50 -4.85
N HIS A 154 0.14 19.07 -4.16
CA HIS A 154 0.38 19.99 -3.07
C HIS A 154 0.83 19.25 -1.82
N LEU A 155 2.09 18.82 -1.76
CA LEU A 155 2.66 18.10 -0.61
C LEU A 155 2.48 18.85 0.72
N ARG A 156 2.28 20.18 0.67
CA ARG A 156 1.92 21.01 1.84
C ARG A 156 0.57 20.63 2.46
N SER A 157 -0.31 19.94 1.73
CA SER A 157 -1.59 19.45 2.27
C SER A 157 -1.45 18.18 3.10
N ILE A 158 -0.30 17.51 3.08
CA ILE A 158 -0.05 16.33 3.91
C ILE A 158 -0.06 16.74 5.38
N PRO A 159 -0.93 16.12 6.22
CA PRO A 159 -0.95 16.42 7.63
C PRO A 159 0.40 16.14 8.31
N PRO A 160 0.94 17.06 9.15
CA PRO A 160 2.29 16.94 9.71
C PRO A 160 2.38 15.93 10.88
N ARG A 161 1.64 14.83 10.77
CA ARG A 161 1.64 13.69 11.69
C ARG A 161 1.88 12.34 10.98
N VAL A 162 1.87 12.30 9.66
CA VAL A 162 2.11 11.10 8.88
C VAL A 162 3.58 10.70 8.95
N ARG A 163 3.88 9.44 9.27
CA ARG A 163 5.25 8.93 9.31
C ARG A 163 5.64 8.37 7.95
N PHE A 164 6.76 8.81 7.40
CA PHE A 164 7.28 8.28 6.15
C PHE A 164 8.54 7.45 6.39
N LEU A 165 8.53 6.22 5.88
CA LEU A 165 9.71 5.37 5.78
C LEU A 165 9.97 5.06 4.30
N PHE A 166 11.09 5.55 3.80
CA PHE A 166 11.57 5.28 2.45
C PHE A 166 12.65 4.20 2.50
N LEU A 167 12.56 3.19 1.64
CA LEU A 167 13.60 2.17 1.50
C LEU A 167 14.31 2.33 0.16
N VAL A 168 15.63 2.18 0.18
CA VAL A 168 16.49 2.21 -1.01
C VAL A 168 17.33 0.93 -1.02
N GLY A 169 17.39 0.22 -2.13
CA GLY A 169 18.23 -0.97 -2.29
C GLY A 169 19.66 -0.60 -2.68
N ASP A 170 20.65 -1.24 -2.07
CA ASP A 170 22.06 -1.02 -2.40
C ASP A 170 22.46 -1.53 -3.80
N GLN A 171 21.61 -2.41 -4.38
CA GLN A 171 21.78 -2.93 -5.74
C GLN A 171 20.58 -2.62 -6.65
N ASP A 172 19.75 -1.63 -6.31
CA ASP A 172 18.68 -1.17 -7.19
C ASP A 172 19.25 -0.32 -8.33
N ALA A 173 19.58 -0.96 -9.45
CA ALA A 173 20.06 -0.29 -10.66
C ALA A 173 18.92 0.30 -11.52
N GLN A 174 17.65 0.01 -11.24
CA GLN A 174 16.52 0.51 -12.04
C GLN A 174 16.08 1.91 -11.59
N VAL A 175 15.98 2.13 -10.30
CA VAL A 175 15.52 3.40 -9.71
C VAL A 175 16.60 4.03 -8.84
N GLY A 176 17.37 3.23 -8.13
CA GLY A 176 18.41 3.68 -7.21
C GLY A 176 17.86 4.56 -6.09
N ALA A 177 18.69 5.49 -5.62
CA ALA A 177 18.33 6.41 -4.55
C ALA A 177 17.64 7.71 -5.05
N GLY A 178 17.55 7.92 -6.35
CA GLY A 178 17.09 9.19 -6.96
C GLY A 178 15.69 9.56 -6.50
N GLY A 179 14.73 8.70 -6.75
CA GLY A 179 13.33 8.95 -6.41
C GLY A 179 13.11 9.21 -4.91
N THR A 180 13.78 8.45 -4.03
CA THR A 180 13.73 8.71 -2.58
C THR A 180 14.32 10.07 -2.21
N ARG A 181 15.49 10.43 -2.78
CA ARG A 181 16.12 11.72 -2.51
C ARG A 181 15.23 12.88 -2.92
N ASP A 182 14.68 12.81 -4.12
CA ASP A 182 13.84 13.86 -4.69
C ASP A 182 12.53 14.02 -3.92
N LEU A 183 11.87 12.92 -3.53
CA LEU A 183 10.69 12.94 -2.66
C LEU A 183 10.99 13.57 -1.29
N LEU A 184 12.11 13.21 -0.67
CA LEU A 184 12.53 13.80 0.61
C LEU A 184 12.79 15.31 0.48
N GLN A 185 13.47 15.74 -0.58
CA GLN A 185 13.74 17.16 -0.84
C GLN A 185 12.44 17.94 -1.04
N GLN A 186 11.50 17.41 -1.81
CA GLN A 186 10.19 18.05 -2.05
C GLN A 186 9.35 18.14 -0.77
N LEU A 187 9.31 17.09 0.06
CA LEU A 187 8.62 17.11 1.35
C LEU A 187 9.24 18.15 2.29
N LEU A 188 10.55 18.20 2.38
CA LEU A 188 11.26 19.20 3.20
C LEU A 188 11.02 20.63 2.68
N ALA A 189 11.08 20.85 1.37
CA ALA A 189 10.77 22.14 0.74
C ALA A 189 9.29 22.56 0.95
N ALA A 190 8.39 21.59 1.07
CA ALA A 190 7.00 21.81 1.46
C ALA A 190 6.81 22.13 2.96
N GLY A 191 7.87 22.13 3.76
CA GLY A 191 7.85 22.37 5.19
C GLY A 191 7.51 21.16 6.05
N TYR A 192 7.61 19.94 5.48
CA TYR A 192 7.25 18.73 6.21
C TYR A 192 8.25 18.43 7.34
N PRO A 193 7.81 18.04 8.56
CA PRO A 193 8.68 17.84 9.70
C PRO A 193 9.72 16.74 9.48
N ARG A 194 11.01 17.07 9.51
CA ARG A 194 12.11 16.12 9.26
C ARG A 194 12.08 14.88 10.18
N ARG A 195 11.64 15.03 11.43
CA ARG A 195 11.52 13.91 12.39
C ARG A 195 10.55 12.81 11.98
N LEU A 196 9.66 13.10 11.04
CA LEU A 196 8.67 12.16 10.49
C LEU A 196 9.12 11.55 9.15
N LEU A 197 10.27 11.96 8.65
CA LEU A 197 10.87 11.46 7.40
C LEU A 197 12.08 10.59 7.74
N ARG A 198 12.03 9.33 7.32
CA ARG A 198 13.14 8.38 7.48
C ARG A 198 13.44 7.71 6.15
N ALA A 199 14.73 7.60 5.80
CA ALA A 199 15.20 6.78 4.70
C ALA A 199 16.17 5.73 5.24
N GLU A 200 16.03 4.50 4.75
CA GLU A 200 16.90 3.38 5.11
C GLU A 200 17.47 2.72 3.86
N LEU A 201 18.77 2.47 3.90
CA LEU A 201 19.44 1.62 2.91
C LEU A 201 19.21 0.16 3.26
N VAL A 202 18.54 -0.55 2.37
CA VAL A 202 18.42 -2.01 2.42
C VAL A 202 19.70 -2.60 1.82
N ARG A 203 20.46 -3.31 2.62
CA ARG A 203 21.73 -3.89 2.20
C ARG A 203 21.56 -5.33 1.74
N SER A 204 22.24 -5.67 0.67
CA SER A 204 22.42 -7.06 0.23
C SER A 204 23.22 -7.83 1.28
N GLN A 205 22.80 -9.06 1.62
CA GLN A 205 23.44 -9.89 2.63
C GLN A 205 23.21 -11.37 2.36
N GLY A 206 24.26 -12.19 2.39
CA GLY A 206 24.19 -13.60 2.04
C GLY A 206 23.70 -13.77 0.58
N ASP A 207 22.67 -14.57 0.39
CA ASP A 207 22.06 -14.80 -0.93
C ASP A 207 21.04 -13.71 -1.31
N PHE A 208 20.63 -12.87 -0.39
CA PHE A 208 19.69 -11.78 -0.68
C PHE A 208 20.41 -10.62 -1.36
N ARG A 209 19.83 -10.16 -2.48
CA ARG A 209 20.28 -8.96 -3.22
C ARG A 209 19.16 -7.93 -3.18
N ALA A 210 19.46 -6.73 -2.67
CA ALA A 210 18.50 -5.64 -2.58
C ALA A 210 18.35 -4.91 -3.94
N THR A 211 17.97 -5.66 -4.96
CA THR A 211 17.63 -5.16 -6.30
C THR A 211 16.20 -4.63 -6.33
N HIS A 212 15.83 -3.93 -7.41
CA HIS A 212 14.46 -3.42 -7.59
C HIS A 212 13.39 -4.51 -7.47
N LEU A 213 13.64 -5.70 -8.04
CA LEU A 213 12.68 -6.81 -8.06
C LEU A 213 12.68 -7.65 -6.78
N SER A 214 13.60 -7.44 -5.84
CA SER A 214 13.66 -8.22 -4.60
C SER A 214 12.42 -8.08 -3.70
N VAL A 215 11.61 -7.04 -3.91
CA VAL A 215 10.30 -6.85 -3.25
C VAL A 215 9.28 -7.92 -3.65
N LEU A 216 9.44 -8.52 -4.84
CA LEU A 216 8.57 -9.57 -5.37
C LEU A 216 8.92 -10.96 -4.82
N GLU A 217 10.05 -11.07 -4.11
CA GLU A 217 10.52 -12.33 -3.56
C GLU A 217 9.82 -12.68 -2.24
N ASN A 218 9.70 -13.99 -2.02
CA ASN A 218 9.26 -14.56 -0.75
C ASN A 218 10.41 -15.23 0.01
N SER A 219 11.66 -14.75 -0.21
CA SER A 219 12.86 -15.26 0.46
C SER A 219 12.95 -14.77 1.92
N PRO A 220 13.67 -15.48 2.81
CA PRO A 220 13.94 -14.99 4.17
C PRO A 220 14.57 -13.61 4.18
N GLY A 221 15.45 -13.31 3.23
CA GLY A 221 16.08 -11.99 3.05
C GLY A 221 15.08 -10.90 2.76
N ALA A 222 14.17 -11.12 1.79
CA ALA A 222 13.12 -10.19 1.44
C ALA A 222 12.14 -9.95 2.61
N ARG A 223 11.75 -11.00 3.32
CA ARG A 223 10.90 -10.88 4.53
C ARG A 223 11.57 -10.03 5.60
N LYS A 224 12.85 -10.26 5.89
CA LYS A 224 13.63 -9.44 6.84
C LYS A 224 13.78 -7.99 6.36
N ALA A 225 14.00 -7.80 5.05
CA ALA A 225 14.21 -6.50 4.45
C ALA A 225 12.95 -5.64 4.38
N PHE A 226 11.81 -6.20 4.01
CA PHE A 226 10.59 -5.44 3.70
C PHE A 226 9.47 -5.71 4.70
N TRP A 227 9.09 -6.98 4.93
CA TRP A 227 7.92 -7.33 5.74
C TRP A 227 8.10 -6.93 7.19
N ALA A 228 9.28 -7.23 7.78
CA ALA A 228 9.56 -6.85 9.16
C ALA A 228 9.58 -5.31 9.38
N ARG A 229 9.92 -4.53 8.34
CA ARG A 229 9.85 -3.06 8.41
C ARG A 229 8.40 -2.58 8.36
N ALA A 230 7.58 -3.17 7.49
CA ALA A 230 6.15 -2.92 7.44
C ALA A 230 5.48 -3.25 8.79
N ASP A 231 5.76 -4.43 9.35
CA ASP A 231 5.22 -4.86 10.64
C ASP A 231 5.56 -3.86 11.77
N ARG A 232 6.83 -3.40 11.83
CA ARG A 232 7.24 -2.40 12.82
C ARG A 232 6.57 -1.05 12.62
N LEU A 233 6.43 -0.62 11.36
CA LEU A 233 5.77 0.65 11.04
C LEU A 233 4.28 0.62 11.41
N ILE A 234 3.60 -0.50 11.11
CA ILE A 234 2.20 -0.71 11.48
C ILE A 234 2.07 -0.75 13.01
N ALA A 235 2.91 -1.52 13.70
CA ALA A 235 2.88 -1.59 15.16
C ALA A 235 3.05 -0.20 15.81
N ALA A 236 3.93 0.65 15.28
CA ALA A 236 4.18 1.99 15.80
C ALA A 236 2.98 2.97 15.66
N VAL A 237 1.95 2.63 14.91
CA VAL A 237 0.74 3.45 14.71
C VAL A 237 -0.54 2.77 15.21
N THR A 238 -0.45 1.50 15.64
CA THR A 238 -1.57 0.72 16.18
C THR A 238 -1.43 0.45 17.69
N SER A 239 -0.23 0.66 18.25
CA SER A 239 -0.05 0.61 19.71
C SER A 239 -0.72 1.81 20.36
N PRO A 240 -1.44 1.61 21.48
CA PRO A 240 -2.10 2.67 22.23
C PRO A 240 -1.12 3.69 22.80
#